data_ac79361380a76727df30173d301b5544
#
_entry.id   ac79361380a76727df30173d301b5544
#
_cell.length_a   1.000
_cell.length_b   1.000
_cell.length_c   1.000
_cell.angle_alpha   90.00
_cell.angle_beta   90.00
_cell.angle_gamma   90.00
#
_symmetry.space_group_name_H-M   'P 1'
#
loop_
_entity.id
_entity.type
_entity.pdbx_description
1 polymer ?
#
loop_
_entity_poly.entity_id
_entity_poly.type
_entity_poly.pdbx_seq_one_letter_code
_entity_poly.pdbx_strand_id
1 'polypeptide(L)'
;MRMDLDRAAEYDPREIPDEPYDAAVLIPVIERDGEHYLLFTKRADHLGEHPGQMSFPGGGREPEDASIRETALREANEEIALEADEAEVIGQLDDIRTITEYAVTPFVARVPDRSYVPDEREVAEIAVLSLSGILDPDNYEYERREHPHYGDVVIHYFRVDGYTVWGATGRIVVDLLELTTDWRAPERIDRDLA
;
A
#
# COMPACT_ATOMS: atom_id res chain seq x y z
N MET A 1 -13.90 -3.10 -12.94
CA MET A 1 -14.24 -3.61 -11.59
C MET A 1 -14.09 -2.49 -10.56
N ARG A 2 -14.85 -2.50 -9.44
CA ARG A 2 -14.86 -1.40 -8.46
C ARG A 2 -14.75 -1.93 -7.03
N MET A 3 -14.06 -1.20 -6.18
CA MET A 3 -14.06 -1.33 -4.73
C MET A 3 -15.23 -0.54 -4.14
N ASP A 4 -15.78 -1.03 -3.03
CA ASP A 4 -16.70 -0.27 -2.18
C ASP A 4 -15.89 0.55 -1.17
N LEU A 5 -15.58 1.80 -1.55
CA LEU A 5 -14.74 2.67 -0.74
C LEU A 5 -15.47 3.22 0.50
N ASP A 6 -16.81 3.14 0.55
CA ASP A 6 -17.57 3.53 1.74
C ASP A 6 -17.24 2.61 2.92
N ARG A 7 -16.92 1.32 2.65
CA ARG A 7 -16.43 0.41 3.69
C ARG A 7 -15.11 0.87 4.32
N ALA A 8 -14.21 1.48 3.53
CA ALA A 8 -12.97 2.02 4.07
C ALA A 8 -13.22 3.31 4.89
N ALA A 9 -14.21 4.12 4.50
CA ALA A 9 -14.59 5.32 5.23
C ALA A 9 -15.23 5.01 6.61
N GLU A 10 -15.93 3.88 6.72
CA GLU A 10 -16.63 3.44 7.93
C GLU A 10 -15.77 2.49 8.81
N TYR A 11 -14.58 2.11 8.34
CA TYR A 11 -13.72 1.16 9.04
C TYR A 11 -13.10 1.77 10.28
N ASP A 12 -13.05 1.02 11.37
CA ASP A 12 -12.37 1.38 12.63
C ASP A 12 -11.02 0.63 12.69
N PRO A 13 -9.92 1.30 12.30
CA PRO A 13 -8.63 0.65 12.13
C PRO A 13 -7.97 0.34 13.47
N ARG A 14 -7.18 -0.72 13.51
CA ARG A 14 -6.31 -1.06 14.63
C ARG A 14 -4.95 -0.41 14.46
N GLU A 15 -4.51 0.28 15.51
CA GLU A 15 -3.20 0.90 15.59
C GLU A 15 -2.20 -0.03 16.30
N ILE A 16 -0.92 0.09 15.94
CA ILE A 16 0.20 -0.60 16.58
C ILE A 16 1.02 0.43 17.36
N PRO A 17 0.83 0.54 18.69
CA PRO A 17 1.45 1.63 19.48
C PRO A 17 2.91 1.37 19.88
N ASP A 18 3.42 0.14 19.76
CA ASP A 18 4.65 -0.30 20.42
C ASP A 18 5.86 -0.46 19.48
N GLU A 19 5.76 0.00 18.23
CA GLU A 19 6.91 -0.01 17.31
C GLU A 19 7.80 1.23 17.53
N PRO A 20 9.14 1.08 17.35
CA PRO A 20 10.08 2.18 17.52
C PRO A 20 9.89 3.32 16.53
N TYR A 21 9.38 3.02 15.35
CA TYR A 21 9.25 3.95 14.23
C TYR A 21 7.87 3.93 13.63
N ASP A 22 7.36 5.12 13.31
CA ASP A 22 6.11 5.30 12.57
C ASP A 22 6.41 5.60 11.10
N ALA A 23 5.60 5.03 10.22
CA ALA A 23 5.60 5.32 8.79
C ALA A 23 4.16 5.35 8.27
N ALA A 24 3.96 5.97 7.12
CA ALA A 24 2.67 5.96 6.47
C ALA A 24 2.79 5.76 4.97
N VAL A 25 1.79 5.14 4.38
CA VAL A 25 1.65 5.04 2.93
C VAL A 25 0.29 5.56 2.49
N LEU A 26 0.25 6.18 1.33
CA LEU A 26 -0.99 6.52 0.66
C LEU A 26 -1.32 5.40 -0.34
N ILE A 27 -2.55 4.92 -0.34
CA ILE A 27 -3.09 3.99 -1.33
C ILE A 27 -3.89 4.82 -2.34
N PRO A 28 -3.28 5.28 -3.45
CA PRO A 28 -3.98 6.11 -4.40
C PRO A 28 -4.91 5.26 -5.27
N VAL A 29 -6.20 5.56 -5.20
CA VAL A 29 -7.25 4.93 -6.01
C VAL A 29 -7.65 5.90 -7.11
N ILE A 30 -7.46 5.49 -8.35
CA ILE A 30 -7.86 6.21 -9.56
C ILE A 30 -9.15 5.59 -10.09
N GLU A 31 -10.14 6.41 -10.40
CA GLU A 31 -11.32 5.97 -11.15
C GLU A 31 -11.19 6.38 -12.62
N ARG A 32 -11.24 5.40 -13.53
CA ARG A 32 -11.18 5.60 -14.97
C ARG A 32 -12.25 4.75 -15.64
N ASP A 33 -13.12 5.37 -16.43
CA ASP A 33 -14.20 4.68 -17.17
C ASP A 33 -15.08 3.77 -16.28
N GLY A 34 -15.30 4.15 -15.01
CA GLY A 34 -16.09 3.39 -14.06
C GLY A 34 -15.36 2.17 -13.45
N GLU A 35 -14.07 2.03 -13.67
CA GLU A 35 -13.20 1.03 -13.05
C GLU A 35 -12.21 1.68 -12.09
N HIS A 36 -11.77 0.93 -11.07
CA HIS A 36 -10.71 1.37 -10.16
C HIS A 36 -9.35 0.81 -10.56
N TYR A 37 -8.35 1.64 -10.34
CA TYR A 37 -6.93 1.34 -10.50
C TYR A 37 -6.20 1.74 -9.22
N LEU A 38 -5.12 1.03 -8.90
CA LEU A 38 -4.20 1.39 -7.82
C LEU A 38 -2.89 1.90 -8.41
N LEU A 39 -2.38 3.00 -7.86
CA LEU A 39 -1.09 3.54 -8.25
C LEU A 39 -0.01 3.04 -7.28
N PHE A 40 1.09 2.56 -7.85
CA PHE A 40 2.28 2.11 -7.14
C PHE A 40 3.51 2.87 -7.64
N THR A 41 4.51 2.97 -6.78
CA THR A 41 5.87 3.38 -7.11
C THR A 41 6.77 2.17 -7.23
N LYS A 42 7.72 2.21 -8.15
CA LYS A 42 8.82 1.24 -8.23
C LYS A 42 10.09 1.92 -7.75
N ARG A 43 10.67 1.37 -6.70
CA ARG A 43 11.87 1.92 -6.07
C ARG A 43 13.04 1.95 -7.04
N ALA A 44 13.82 3.03 -7.03
CA ALA A 44 14.96 3.19 -7.91
C ALA A 44 16.05 2.13 -7.65
N ASP A 45 16.62 1.58 -8.74
CA ASP A 45 17.57 0.47 -8.68
C ASP A 45 18.91 0.82 -8.02
N HIS A 46 19.25 2.11 -7.93
CA HIS A 46 20.49 2.59 -7.33
C HIS A 46 20.43 2.73 -5.81
N LEU A 47 19.26 2.59 -5.20
CA LEU A 47 19.09 2.63 -3.76
C LEU A 47 19.52 1.30 -3.13
N GLY A 48 20.25 1.38 -2.00
CA GLY A 48 20.90 0.23 -1.38
C GLY A 48 19.98 -0.82 -0.77
N GLU A 49 18.72 -0.45 -0.48
CA GLU A 49 17.73 -1.34 0.11
C GLU A 49 16.53 -1.52 -0.84
N HIS A 50 16.14 -2.78 -1.06
CA HIS A 50 14.96 -3.16 -1.84
C HIS A 50 14.86 -2.53 -3.25
N PRO A 51 15.92 -2.54 -4.09
CA PRO A 51 15.85 -1.96 -5.44
C PRO A 51 14.77 -2.65 -6.28
N GLY A 52 14.02 -1.86 -7.05
CA GLY A 52 12.96 -2.36 -7.93
C GLY A 52 11.70 -2.86 -7.22
N GLN A 53 11.61 -2.75 -5.89
CA GLN A 53 10.42 -3.14 -5.14
C GLN A 53 9.25 -2.23 -5.47
N MET A 54 8.06 -2.84 -5.64
CA MET A 54 6.81 -2.12 -5.78
C MET A 54 6.25 -1.76 -4.41
N SER A 55 5.89 -0.50 -4.22
CA SER A 55 5.27 0.02 -3.00
C SER A 55 4.16 1.03 -3.31
N PHE A 56 3.34 1.31 -2.34
CA PHE A 56 2.55 2.53 -2.34
C PHE A 56 3.46 3.71 -2.00
N PRO A 57 3.17 4.95 -2.49
CA PRO A 57 3.88 6.14 -2.05
C PRO A 57 3.85 6.26 -0.54
N GLY A 58 5.01 6.50 0.08
CA GLY A 58 5.07 6.60 1.53
C GLY A 58 6.47 6.44 2.11
N GLY A 59 6.56 6.77 3.41
CA GLY A 59 7.83 6.73 4.12
C GLY A 59 7.68 7.00 5.62
N GLY A 60 8.81 7.27 6.26
CA GLY A 60 8.90 7.50 7.70
C GLY A 60 8.33 8.84 8.12
N ARG A 61 7.74 8.87 9.32
CA ARG A 61 7.26 10.10 9.93
C ARG A 61 8.43 11.02 10.29
N GLU A 62 8.31 12.26 9.91
CA GLU A 62 9.24 13.33 10.29
C GLU A 62 8.72 14.15 11.50
N PRO A 63 9.61 14.80 12.27
CA PRO A 63 9.19 15.62 13.41
C PRO A 63 8.27 16.77 13.04
N GLU A 64 8.34 17.25 11.81
CA GLU A 64 7.55 18.34 11.24
C GLU A 64 6.13 17.91 10.87
N ASP A 65 5.89 16.61 10.69
CA ASP A 65 4.58 16.07 10.34
C ASP A 65 3.61 16.19 11.51
N ALA A 66 2.56 17.00 11.38
CA ALA A 66 1.59 17.23 12.45
C ALA A 66 0.77 15.97 12.78
N SER A 67 0.66 15.03 11.82
CA SER A 67 -0.02 13.74 11.99
C SER A 67 0.57 12.69 11.05
N ILE A 68 0.31 11.41 11.37
CA ILE A 68 0.71 10.27 10.50
C ILE A 68 0.05 10.33 9.12
N ARG A 69 -1.17 10.91 9.01
CA ARG A 69 -1.82 11.19 7.73
C ARG A 69 -1.05 12.21 6.90
N GLU A 70 -0.49 13.23 7.55
CA GLU A 70 0.31 14.26 6.89
C GLU A 70 1.61 13.68 6.33
N THR A 71 2.22 12.71 7.04
CA THR A 71 3.33 11.91 6.53
C THR A 71 2.98 11.25 5.18
N ALA A 72 1.84 10.55 5.09
CA ALA A 72 1.44 9.91 3.84
C ALA A 72 1.24 10.90 2.68
N LEU A 73 0.68 12.08 2.95
CA LEU A 73 0.46 13.12 1.95
C LEU A 73 1.77 13.80 1.51
N ARG A 74 2.69 14.08 2.46
CA ARG A 74 4.01 14.64 2.17
C ARG A 74 4.82 13.70 1.28
N GLU A 75 4.89 12.43 1.65
CA GLU A 75 5.61 11.41 0.88
C GLU A 75 5.03 11.24 -0.53
N ALA A 76 3.70 11.23 -0.67
CA ALA A 76 3.06 11.18 -1.98
C ALA A 76 3.35 12.43 -2.83
N ASN A 77 3.47 13.61 -2.21
CA ASN A 77 3.90 14.81 -2.92
C ASN A 77 5.36 14.69 -3.38
N GLU A 78 6.25 14.23 -2.51
CA GLU A 78 7.68 14.09 -2.80
C GLU A 78 7.95 13.03 -3.87
N GLU A 79 7.32 11.85 -3.77
CA GLU A 79 7.58 10.71 -4.65
C GLU A 79 6.90 10.80 -6.02
N ILE A 80 5.66 11.34 -6.08
CA ILE A 80 4.83 11.30 -7.31
C ILE A 80 4.21 12.65 -7.70
N ALA A 81 4.61 13.75 -7.05
CA ALA A 81 4.07 15.09 -7.26
C ALA A 81 2.52 15.16 -7.14
N LEU A 82 1.96 14.45 -6.16
CA LEU A 82 0.56 14.54 -5.81
C LEU A 82 0.37 15.65 -4.77
N GLU A 83 -0.35 16.71 -5.13
CA GLU A 83 -0.65 17.78 -4.19
C GLU A 83 -1.69 17.30 -3.14
N ALA A 84 -1.53 17.76 -1.90
CA ALA A 84 -2.37 17.31 -0.79
C ALA A 84 -3.87 17.61 -0.99
N ASP A 85 -4.21 18.67 -1.71
CA ASP A 85 -5.58 19.07 -2.05
C ASP A 85 -6.19 18.26 -3.21
N GLU A 86 -5.36 17.52 -3.96
CA GLU A 86 -5.81 16.56 -4.97
C GLU A 86 -6.18 15.20 -4.37
N ALA A 87 -5.74 14.91 -3.14
CA ALA A 87 -5.98 13.63 -2.47
C ALA A 87 -7.20 13.71 -1.52
N GLU A 88 -8.30 13.09 -1.93
CA GLU A 88 -9.45 12.87 -1.02
C GLU A 88 -9.16 11.63 -0.17
N VAL A 89 -8.59 11.80 1.04
CA VAL A 89 -8.37 10.69 1.97
C VAL A 89 -9.72 10.22 2.51
N ILE A 90 -10.06 8.95 2.22
CA ILE A 90 -11.35 8.32 2.49
C ILE A 90 -11.32 7.63 3.85
N GLY A 91 -10.25 6.89 4.15
CA GLY A 91 -10.14 6.10 5.36
C GLY A 91 -8.73 5.57 5.58
N GLN A 92 -8.59 4.82 6.67
CA GLN A 92 -7.35 4.19 7.11
C GLN A 92 -7.60 2.68 7.22
N LEU A 93 -6.59 1.87 6.90
CA LEU A 93 -6.57 0.43 7.20
C LEU A 93 -5.85 0.18 8.52
N ASP A 94 -5.87 -1.08 8.98
CA ASP A 94 -5.06 -1.51 10.13
C ASP A 94 -3.59 -1.22 9.87
N ASP A 95 -2.88 -0.80 10.91
CA ASP A 95 -1.43 -0.72 10.86
C ASP A 95 -0.82 -2.08 10.59
N ILE A 96 0.25 -2.09 9.83
CA ILE A 96 1.05 -3.29 9.62
C ILE A 96 2.43 -3.14 10.25
N ARG A 97 2.89 -4.20 10.89
CA ARG A 97 4.25 -4.31 11.41
C ARG A 97 5.21 -4.76 10.32
N THR A 98 6.34 -4.10 10.18
CA THR A 98 7.39 -4.50 9.24
C THR A 98 8.56 -5.15 9.98
N ILE A 99 9.36 -5.95 9.26
CA ILE A 99 10.59 -6.55 9.80
C ILE A 99 11.67 -5.51 10.14
N THR A 100 11.50 -4.27 9.72
CA THR A 100 12.38 -3.12 9.99
C THR A 100 11.90 -2.28 11.16
N GLU A 101 11.01 -2.83 12.01
CA GLU A 101 10.51 -2.19 13.25
C GLU A 101 9.70 -0.91 13.01
N TYR A 102 8.99 -0.82 11.88
CA TYR A 102 8.02 0.24 11.62
C TYR A 102 6.59 -0.25 11.82
N ALA A 103 5.78 0.59 12.47
CA ALA A 103 4.33 0.58 12.31
C ALA A 103 3.98 1.40 11.06
N VAL A 104 3.45 0.76 10.04
CA VAL A 104 3.06 1.42 8.79
C VAL A 104 1.55 1.59 8.75
N THR A 105 1.11 2.84 8.70
CA THR A 105 -0.32 3.21 8.61
C THR A 105 -0.73 3.44 7.16
N PRO A 106 -1.61 2.61 6.57
CA PRO A 106 -2.07 2.80 5.19
C PRO A 106 -3.32 3.69 5.14
N PHE A 107 -3.28 4.74 4.32
CA PHE A 107 -4.42 5.61 4.04
C PHE A 107 -4.96 5.40 2.64
N VAL A 108 -6.26 5.15 2.51
CA VAL A 108 -6.95 5.03 1.21
C VAL A 108 -7.37 6.41 0.75
N ALA A 109 -7.00 6.81 -0.46
CA ALA A 109 -7.37 8.11 -1.02
C ALA A 109 -7.83 8.00 -2.48
N ARG A 110 -8.90 8.72 -2.85
CA ARG A 110 -9.18 9.01 -4.26
C ARG A 110 -8.23 10.08 -4.75
N VAL A 111 -7.69 9.85 -5.94
CA VAL A 111 -6.78 10.79 -6.61
C VAL A 111 -7.20 10.96 -8.06
N PRO A 112 -6.89 12.11 -8.70
CA PRO A 112 -7.30 12.37 -10.07
C PRO A 112 -6.65 11.41 -11.08
N ASP A 113 -7.37 11.10 -12.16
CA ASP A 113 -6.81 10.38 -13.31
C ASP A 113 -5.99 11.34 -14.18
N ARG A 114 -4.69 11.39 -13.91
CA ARG A 114 -3.71 12.21 -14.63
C ARG A 114 -2.35 11.55 -14.70
N SER A 115 -1.43 12.12 -15.44
CA SER A 115 -0.01 11.73 -15.36
C SER A 115 0.61 12.23 -14.08
N TYR A 116 1.33 11.37 -13.39
CA TYR A 116 2.13 11.67 -12.20
C TYR A 116 3.61 11.74 -12.56
N VAL A 117 4.37 12.52 -11.81
CA VAL A 117 5.80 12.76 -12.08
C VAL A 117 6.62 12.11 -10.97
N PRO A 118 7.42 11.08 -11.28
CA PRO A 118 8.25 10.44 -10.27
C PRO A 118 9.43 11.35 -9.87
N ASP A 119 9.79 11.35 -8.60
CA ASP A 119 11.11 11.83 -8.19
C ASP A 119 12.15 10.76 -8.55
N GLU A 120 12.90 10.96 -9.63
CA GLU A 120 13.87 9.99 -10.14
C GLU A 120 14.99 9.63 -9.15
N ARG A 121 15.13 10.37 -8.04
CA ARG A 121 16.06 10.06 -6.96
C ARG A 121 15.62 8.83 -6.17
N GLU A 122 14.30 8.62 -6.05
CA GLU A 122 13.72 7.55 -5.22
C GLU A 122 12.84 6.58 -6.02
N VAL A 123 12.15 7.09 -7.03
CA VAL A 123 11.16 6.36 -7.83
C VAL A 123 11.64 6.19 -9.25
N ALA A 124 11.92 4.95 -9.66
CA ALA A 124 12.29 4.63 -11.04
C ALA A 124 11.10 4.71 -12.00
N GLU A 125 9.91 4.35 -11.51
CA GLU A 125 8.71 4.22 -12.34
C GLU A 125 7.44 4.31 -11.49
N ILE A 126 6.37 4.85 -12.08
CA ILE A 126 5.02 4.84 -11.52
C ILE A 126 4.18 3.87 -12.33
N ALA A 127 3.58 2.90 -11.65
CA ALA A 127 2.69 1.90 -12.25
C ALA A 127 1.25 2.09 -11.79
N VAL A 128 0.32 2.14 -12.74
CA VAL A 128 -1.13 2.21 -12.46
C VAL A 128 -1.75 0.89 -12.89
N LEU A 129 -2.07 0.03 -11.93
CA LEU A 129 -2.54 -1.32 -12.15
C LEU A 129 -4.06 -1.41 -11.98
N SER A 130 -4.73 -2.08 -12.93
CA SER A 130 -6.19 -2.24 -12.86
C SER A 130 -6.60 -3.15 -11.71
N LEU A 131 -7.70 -2.80 -11.05
CA LEU A 131 -8.29 -3.67 -10.02
C LEU A 131 -8.67 -5.05 -10.58
N SER A 132 -9.13 -5.10 -11.85
CA SER A 132 -9.44 -6.36 -12.53
C SER A 132 -8.22 -7.25 -12.70
N GLY A 133 -7.05 -6.66 -13.01
CA GLY A 133 -5.79 -7.41 -13.10
C GLY A 133 -5.31 -7.90 -11.72
N ILE A 134 -5.47 -7.09 -10.67
CA ILE A 134 -5.11 -7.48 -9.30
C ILE A 134 -6.01 -8.61 -8.77
N LEU A 135 -7.30 -8.60 -9.14
CA LEU A 135 -8.28 -9.61 -8.71
C LEU A 135 -8.30 -10.86 -9.61
N ASP A 136 -7.54 -10.89 -10.70
CA ASP A 136 -7.42 -12.07 -11.55
C ASP A 136 -6.71 -13.19 -10.77
N PRO A 137 -7.35 -14.37 -10.58
CA PRO A 137 -6.74 -15.47 -9.85
C PRO A 137 -5.42 -15.96 -10.46
N ASP A 138 -5.22 -15.81 -11.77
CA ASP A 138 -4.00 -16.23 -12.46
C ASP A 138 -2.81 -15.29 -12.14
N ASN A 139 -3.09 -14.10 -11.63
CA ASN A 139 -2.10 -13.10 -11.22
C ASN A 139 -1.76 -13.15 -9.73
N TYR A 140 -2.44 -14.00 -8.95
CA TYR A 140 -2.26 -14.07 -7.50
C TYR A 140 -1.61 -15.40 -7.10
N GLU A 141 -0.57 -15.29 -6.27
CA GLU A 141 0.12 -16.42 -5.64
C GLU A 141 0.34 -16.11 -4.16
N TYR A 142 0.49 -17.14 -3.35
CA TYR A 142 0.94 -16.99 -1.97
C TYR A 142 1.93 -18.07 -1.58
N GLU A 143 2.78 -17.76 -0.59
CA GLU A 143 3.79 -18.67 -0.07
C GLU A 143 3.75 -18.65 1.46
N ARG A 144 3.81 -19.81 2.09
CA ARG A 144 4.07 -19.94 3.52
C ARG A 144 5.57 -19.97 3.77
N ARG A 145 6.04 -19.13 4.68
CA ARG A 145 7.42 -19.16 5.18
C ARG A 145 7.45 -19.17 6.69
N GLU A 146 8.37 -19.95 7.26
CA GLU A 146 8.74 -19.84 8.66
C GLU A 146 9.75 -18.69 8.81
N HIS A 147 9.33 -17.63 9.49
CA HIS A 147 10.21 -16.49 9.77
C HIS A 147 10.86 -16.67 11.16
N PRO A 148 12.20 -16.47 11.33
CA PRO A 148 12.90 -16.73 12.59
C PRO A 148 12.32 -15.99 13.80
N HIS A 149 11.77 -14.80 13.61
CA HIS A 149 11.22 -13.95 14.68
C HIS A 149 9.69 -13.93 14.72
N TYR A 150 9.02 -14.22 13.61
CA TYR A 150 7.56 -14.09 13.49
C TYR A 150 6.84 -15.43 13.30
N GLY A 151 7.58 -16.59 13.31
CA GLY A 151 7.01 -17.91 13.03
C GLY A 151 6.44 -18.01 11.60
N ASP A 152 5.34 -18.74 11.40
CA ASP A 152 4.73 -18.90 10.08
C ASP A 152 4.17 -17.56 9.56
N VAL A 153 4.58 -17.16 8.36
CA VAL A 153 4.08 -16.00 7.63
C VAL A 153 3.51 -16.42 6.28
N VAL A 154 2.45 -15.78 5.84
CA VAL A 154 1.99 -15.86 4.46
C VAL A 154 2.46 -14.64 3.71
N ILE A 155 3.16 -14.85 2.60
CA ILE A 155 3.60 -13.80 1.70
C ILE A 155 2.70 -13.86 0.47
N HIS A 156 2.07 -12.74 0.14
CA HIS A 156 1.16 -12.60 -0.98
C HIS A 156 1.89 -11.93 -2.16
N TYR A 157 1.67 -12.44 -3.36
CA TYR A 157 2.26 -11.93 -4.60
C TYR A 157 1.14 -11.62 -5.60
N PHE A 158 1.14 -10.41 -6.13
CA PHE A 158 0.29 -9.99 -7.23
C PHE A 158 1.17 -9.66 -8.45
N ARG A 159 1.01 -10.43 -9.53
CA ARG A 159 1.81 -10.29 -10.76
C ARG A 159 0.93 -9.72 -11.87
N VAL A 160 0.98 -8.41 -12.05
CA VAL A 160 0.10 -7.70 -12.98
C VAL A 160 0.95 -6.86 -13.93
N ASP A 161 0.70 -6.99 -15.23
CA ASP A 161 1.34 -6.19 -16.30
C ASP A 161 2.89 -6.16 -16.22
N GLY A 162 3.50 -7.27 -15.79
CA GLY A 162 4.95 -7.40 -15.64
C GLY A 162 5.51 -6.88 -14.32
N TYR A 163 4.69 -6.31 -13.45
CA TYR A 163 5.06 -5.92 -12.09
C TYR A 163 4.75 -7.02 -11.08
N THR A 164 5.49 -7.04 -9.98
CA THR A 164 5.23 -7.92 -8.85
C THR A 164 5.09 -7.10 -7.57
N VAL A 165 3.87 -7.08 -7.01
CA VAL A 165 3.57 -6.47 -5.71
C VAL A 165 3.60 -7.58 -4.65
N TRP A 166 4.41 -7.43 -3.59
CA TRP A 166 4.59 -8.45 -2.56
C TRP A 166 5.06 -7.84 -1.23
N GLY A 167 5.31 -8.67 -0.23
CA GLY A 167 5.79 -8.25 1.09
C GLY A 167 4.77 -7.39 1.83
N ALA A 168 5.23 -6.32 2.49
CA ALA A 168 4.36 -5.40 3.22
C ALA A 168 3.28 -4.78 2.30
N THR A 169 3.66 -4.38 1.09
CA THR A 169 2.71 -3.83 0.11
C THR A 169 1.68 -4.86 -0.33
N GLY A 170 2.11 -6.11 -0.58
CA GLY A 170 1.19 -7.21 -0.89
C GLY A 170 0.19 -7.49 0.24
N ARG A 171 0.63 -7.37 1.50
CA ARG A 171 -0.25 -7.48 2.66
C ARG A 171 -1.28 -6.34 2.71
N ILE A 172 -0.86 -5.11 2.48
CA ILE A 172 -1.78 -3.96 2.42
C ILE A 172 -2.82 -4.14 1.31
N VAL A 173 -2.40 -4.65 0.13
CA VAL A 173 -3.33 -4.95 -0.96
C VAL A 173 -4.36 -6.01 -0.53
N VAL A 174 -3.96 -7.07 0.15
CA VAL A 174 -4.90 -8.08 0.69
C VAL A 174 -5.91 -7.44 1.64
N ASP A 175 -5.45 -6.65 2.61
CA ASP A 175 -6.32 -6.01 3.60
C ASP A 175 -7.30 -5.03 2.93
N LEU A 176 -6.84 -4.25 1.93
CA LEU A 176 -7.69 -3.39 1.11
C LEU A 176 -8.77 -4.18 0.36
N LEU A 177 -8.38 -5.25 -0.34
CA LEU A 177 -9.30 -6.05 -1.14
C LEU A 177 -10.35 -6.75 -0.27
N GLU A 178 -9.94 -7.31 0.86
CA GLU A 178 -10.86 -7.97 1.80
C GLU A 178 -11.85 -7.00 2.43
N LEU A 179 -11.43 -5.76 2.68
CA LEU A 179 -12.32 -4.73 3.21
C LEU A 179 -13.28 -4.20 2.14
N THR A 180 -12.79 -3.89 0.95
CA THR A 180 -13.54 -3.11 -0.06
C THR A 180 -14.20 -3.94 -1.16
N THR A 181 -13.98 -5.26 -1.18
CA THR A 181 -14.55 -6.20 -2.16
C THR A 181 -15.04 -7.48 -1.47
N ASP A 182 -15.59 -8.41 -2.27
CA ASP A 182 -15.94 -9.75 -1.79
C ASP A 182 -14.79 -10.77 -1.96
N TRP A 183 -13.63 -10.33 -2.46
CA TRP A 183 -12.44 -11.15 -2.57
C TRP A 183 -11.89 -11.51 -1.17
N ARG A 184 -11.40 -12.74 -1.05
CA ARG A 184 -10.75 -13.22 0.18
C ARG A 184 -9.48 -13.96 -0.18
N ALA A 185 -8.42 -13.73 0.58
CA ALA A 185 -7.21 -14.51 0.44
C ALA A 185 -7.49 -15.98 0.75
N PRO A 186 -7.03 -16.93 -0.09
CA PRO A 186 -7.25 -18.37 0.13
C PRO A 186 -6.66 -18.85 1.44
N GLU A 187 -5.59 -18.23 1.89
CA GLU A 187 -4.92 -18.52 3.12
C GLU A 187 -4.46 -17.25 3.82
N ARG A 188 -4.82 -17.11 5.09
CA ARG A 188 -4.41 -16.01 5.96
C ARG A 188 -3.96 -16.60 7.29
N ILE A 189 -2.81 -16.20 7.78
CA ILE A 189 -2.44 -16.40 9.16
C ILE A 189 -2.80 -15.10 9.87
N ASP A 190 -3.92 -15.14 10.60
CA ASP A 190 -4.23 -14.09 11.55
C ASP A 190 -3.16 -14.12 12.63
N ARG A 191 -2.30 -13.13 12.61
CA ARG A 191 -1.51 -12.81 13.76
C ARG A 191 -2.28 -11.75 14.52
N ASP A 192 -2.61 -12.07 15.74
CA ASP A 192 -2.78 -11.03 16.73
C ASP A 192 -1.47 -10.24 16.73
N LEU A 193 -1.50 -9.07 16.11
CA LEU A 193 -0.50 -8.04 16.26
C LEU A 193 -0.69 -7.50 17.66
N ALA A 194 -0.34 -8.31 18.66
CA ALA A 194 -0.30 -7.93 20.05
C ALA A 194 1.03 -7.30 20.37
#